data_67c42a593853ccc00707f6a7d4b58194
#
_entry.id   67c42a593853ccc00707f6a7d4b58194
#
_cell.length_a   1.000
_cell.length_b   1.000
_cell.length_c   1.000
_cell.angle_alpha   90.00
_cell.angle_beta   90.00
_cell.angle_gamma   90.00
#
_symmetry.space_group_name_H-M   'P 1'
#
loop_
_entity.id
_entity.type
_entity.pdbx_description
1 polymer ?
#
loop_
_entity_poly.entity_id
_entity_poly.type
_entity_poly.pdbx_seq_one_letter_code
_entity_poly.pdbx_strand_id
1 'polypeptide(L)'
;ESYVRRYEKSGHKSGNPFVNSHKGNNVPVVYDLHADAILETTQGMSSADILQYQIDTFHKAIAEHQKNKGTKIIFIHGKGEGVLRRAIIHELTYRYKQYKYQDASFQEYGFGATQVTI
;
A
#
# COMPACT_ATOMS: atom_id res chain seq x y z
N GLU A 1 -2.81 -9.97 3.37
CA GLU A 1 -1.85 -10.81 3.58
C GLU A 1 -1.12 -11.23 2.40
N SER A 2 -1.72 -11.62 1.34
CA SER A 2 -0.99 -12.04 0.19
C SER A 2 -0.19 -10.90 -0.40
N TYR A 3 -0.64 -9.68 -0.32
CA TYR A 3 0.09 -8.59 -0.91
C TYR A 3 1.37 -8.30 -0.15
N VAL A 4 1.37 -8.50 1.14
CA VAL A 4 2.57 -8.30 1.92
C VAL A 4 3.51 -9.44 1.67
N ARG A 5 2.99 -10.63 1.59
CA ARG A 5 3.80 -11.78 1.39
C ARG A 5 4.53 -11.76 0.09
N ARG A 6 3.96 -11.13 -0.91
CA ARG A 6 4.58 -11.01 -2.18
C ARG A 6 5.93 -10.34 -2.07
N TYR A 7 6.01 -9.28 -1.25
CA TYR A 7 7.27 -8.60 -1.09
C TYR A 7 8.21 -9.38 -0.20
N GLU A 8 7.73 -10.11 0.72
CA GLU A 8 8.55 -10.90 1.56
C GLU A 8 9.25 -11.94 0.73
N LYS A 9 8.57 -12.53 -0.20
CA LYS A 9 9.16 -13.48 -1.02
C LYS A 9 10.20 -12.92 -1.85
N SER A 10 10.05 -11.79 -2.40
CA SER A 10 11.07 -11.23 -3.20
C SER A 10 12.20 -10.74 -2.34
N GLY A 11 11.99 -10.39 -1.15
CA GLY A 11 13.01 -9.88 -0.33
C GLY A 11 13.69 -10.95 0.42
N HIS A 12 13.04 -11.78 0.93
CA HIS A 12 13.59 -12.86 1.52
C HIS A 12 12.77 -13.24 2.54
N LYS A 13 12.45 -14.14 2.75
CA LYS A 13 11.56 -14.54 3.53
C LYS A 13 11.69 -14.43 4.88
N SER A 14 12.56 -14.81 5.35
CA SER A 14 12.59 -14.85 6.71
C SER A 14 12.62 -13.53 7.25
N GLY A 15 12.86 -12.62 6.45
CA GLY A 15 12.96 -11.36 6.95
C GLY A 15 11.66 -10.84 7.17
N ASN A 16 10.88 -11.32 7.71
CA ASN A 16 9.68 -10.81 8.02
C ASN A 16 9.72 -9.34 8.14
N PRO A 17 8.98 -8.61 7.40
CA PRO A 17 8.96 -7.18 7.43
C PRO A 17 8.70 -6.60 8.80
N PHE A 18 7.97 -7.30 9.62
CA PHE A 18 7.70 -6.77 10.89
C PHE A 18 8.91 -6.74 11.78
N VAL A 19 9.79 -7.68 11.63
CA VAL A 19 10.97 -7.70 12.44
C VAL A 19 11.81 -6.53 12.05
N ASN A 20 11.96 -6.31 10.78
CA ASN A 20 12.73 -5.21 10.33
C ASN A 20 12.14 -3.89 10.74
N SER A 21 10.88 -3.73 10.59
CA SER A 21 10.32 -2.46 10.91
C SER A 21 10.40 -2.18 12.37
N HIS A 22 10.41 -3.20 13.19
CA HIS A 22 10.46 -2.96 14.53
C HIS A 22 11.80 -2.50 14.93
N LYS A 23 12.80 -2.77 14.24
CA LYS A 23 14.04 -2.38 14.59
C LYS A 23 14.28 -1.04 14.09
N GLY A 24 13.91 -0.69 12.95
CA GLY A 24 14.18 0.58 12.52
C GLY A 24 12.96 1.22 12.17
N ASN A 25 12.46 2.04 12.85
CA ASN A 25 11.31 2.73 12.51
C ASN A 25 11.36 3.38 11.20
N ASN A 26 12.47 3.40 10.54
CA ASN A 26 12.57 4.05 9.26
C ASN A 26 12.27 3.13 8.13
N VAL A 27 12.17 1.85 8.37
CA VAL A 27 11.93 0.90 7.29
C VAL A 27 10.46 0.92 6.94
N PRO A 28 10.08 1.33 5.73
CA PRO A 28 8.67 1.41 5.41
C PRO A 28 8.05 0.05 5.16
N VAL A 29 6.76 -0.02 5.35
CA VAL A 29 6.00 -1.22 5.06
C VAL A 29 5.42 -1.01 3.67
N VAL A 30 5.60 -1.93 2.77
CA VAL A 30 5.18 -1.77 1.39
C VAL A 30 3.98 -2.64 1.05
N TYR A 31 2.96 -2.04 0.48
CA TYR A 31 1.77 -2.76 0.06
C TYR A 31 1.58 -2.55 -1.43
N ASP A 32 1.57 -3.64 -2.18
CA ASP A 32 1.34 -3.57 -3.61
C ASP A 32 -0.17 -3.71 -3.83
N LEU A 33 -0.80 -2.66 -4.31
CA LEU A 33 -2.24 -2.67 -4.50
C LEU A 33 -2.67 -3.02 -5.93
N HIS A 34 -1.74 -3.48 -6.76
CA HIS A 34 -2.13 -3.92 -8.09
C HIS A 34 -3.12 -5.07 -7.95
N ALA A 35 -4.08 -5.13 -8.83
CA ALA A 35 -5.12 -6.14 -8.75
C ALA A 35 -4.56 -7.55 -8.68
N ASP A 36 -3.56 -7.85 -9.47
CA ASP A 36 -3.00 -9.19 -9.50
C ASP A 36 -2.15 -9.51 -8.26
N ALA A 37 -1.86 -8.52 -7.45
CA ALA A 37 -1.11 -8.75 -6.23
C ALA A 37 -2.04 -9.11 -5.07
N ILE A 38 -3.29 -8.65 -5.14
CA ILE A 38 -4.20 -8.83 -4.01
C ILE A 38 -5.40 -9.71 -4.34
N LEU A 39 -5.59 -10.06 -5.61
CA LEU A 39 -6.70 -10.90 -6.01
C LEU A 39 -6.19 -12.07 -6.81
N GLU A 40 -6.72 -13.24 -6.56
CA GLU A 40 -6.30 -14.40 -7.31
C GLU A 40 -6.83 -14.34 -8.73
N THR A 41 -7.99 -13.75 -8.93
CA THR A 41 -8.55 -13.63 -10.24
C THR A 41 -9.49 -12.44 -10.24
N THR A 42 -9.61 -11.78 -11.38
CA THR A 42 -10.54 -10.69 -11.51
C THR A 42 -11.69 -11.09 -12.39
N GLN A 43 -11.80 -12.38 -12.70
CA GLN A 43 -12.84 -12.85 -13.57
C GLN A 43 -14.21 -12.54 -12.97
N GLY A 44 -15.08 -11.96 -13.75
CA GLY A 44 -16.40 -11.60 -13.26
C GLY A 44 -16.46 -10.28 -12.52
N MET A 45 -15.33 -9.59 -12.37
CA MET A 45 -15.33 -8.35 -11.65
C MET A 45 -15.28 -7.17 -12.59
N SER A 46 -16.05 -6.14 -12.29
CA SER A 46 -15.99 -4.92 -13.09
C SER A 46 -14.83 -4.09 -12.62
N SER A 47 -14.51 -3.04 -13.35
CA SER A 47 -13.45 -2.13 -12.94
C SER A 47 -13.79 -1.52 -11.58
N ALA A 48 -15.05 -1.23 -11.37
CA ALA A 48 -15.46 -0.64 -10.11
C ALA A 48 -15.28 -1.63 -8.95
N ASP A 49 -15.56 -2.91 -9.20
CA ASP A 49 -15.39 -3.93 -8.18
C ASP A 49 -13.93 -4.06 -7.80
N ILE A 50 -13.06 -4.05 -8.80
CA ILE A 50 -11.63 -4.18 -8.57
C ILE A 50 -11.13 -2.97 -7.78
N LEU A 51 -11.55 -1.79 -8.18
CA LEU A 51 -11.12 -0.57 -7.51
C LEU A 51 -11.58 -0.59 -6.05
N GLN A 52 -12.80 -1.03 -5.81
CA GLN A 52 -13.31 -1.06 -4.44
C GLN A 52 -12.49 -2.02 -3.58
N TYR A 53 -12.08 -3.15 -4.16
CA TYR A 53 -11.27 -4.10 -3.41
C TYR A 53 -9.91 -3.49 -3.09
N GLN A 54 -9.34 -2.75 -4.04
CA GLN A 54 -8.05 -2.11 -3.83
C GLN A 54 -8.16 -1.05 -2.72
N ILE A 55 -9.25 -0.29 -2.73
CA ILE A 55 -9.44 0.74 -1.71
C ILE A 55 -9.68 0.10 -0.35
N ASP A 56 -10.43 -1.01 -0.30
CA ASP A 56 -10.66 -1.69 0.96
C ASP A 56 -9.34 -2.22 1.52
N THR A 57 -8.44 -2.68 0.66
CA THR A 57 -7.14 -3.15 1.09
C THR A 57 -6.33 -2.00 1.67
N PHE A 58 -6.42 -0.84 1.04
CA PHE A 58 -5.75 0.36 1.51
C PHE A 58 -6.26 0.71 2.92
N HIS A 59 -7.58 0.68 3.14
CA HIS A 59 -8.13 1.00 4.45
C HIS A 59 -7.68 -0.01 5.50
N LYS A 60 -7.59 -1.28 5.15
CA LYS A 60 -7.15 -2.28 6.10
C LYS A 60 -5.72 -2.04 6.49
N ALA A 61 -4.89 -1.67 5.54
CA ALA A 61 -3.48 -1.41 5.81
C ALA A 61 -3.33 -0.24 6.77
N ILE A 62 -4.10 0.81 6.57
CA ILE A 62 -4.05 1.96 7.45
C ILE A 62 -4.46 1.51 8.86
N ALA A 63 -5.53 0.74 8.95
CA ALA A 63 -6.03 0.29 10.25
C ALA A 63 -5.01 -0.57 10.98
N GLU A 64 -4.27 -1.38 10.26
CA GLU A 64 -3.29 -2.23 10.88
C GLU A 64 -2.16 -1.45 11.52
N HIS A 65 -1.82 -0.32 11.00
CA HIS A 65 -0.67 0.43 11.48
C HIS A 65 -1.00 1.71 12.24
N GLN A 66 -2.28 1.99 12.39
CA GLN A 66 -2.66 3.27 12.95
C GLN A 66 -2.20 3.52 14.37
N LYS A 67 -1.86 2.48 15.10
CA LYS A 67 -1.39 2.67 16.45
C LYS A 67 0.11 2.90 16.53
N ASN A 68 0.81 2.68 15.43
CA ASN A 68 2.25 2.81 15.43
C ASN A 68 2.64 4.12 14.76
N LYS A 69 2.57 5.19 15.51
CA LYS A 69 2.87 6.49 14.97
C LYS A 69 4.27 6.57 14.41
N GLY A 70 4.40 7.24 13.32
CA GLY A 70 5.68 7.35 12.65
C GLY A 70 5.94 6.29 11.61
N THR A 71 5.08 5.29 11.52
CA THR A 71 5.26 4.23 10.53
C THR A 71 5.04 4.81 9.15
N LYS A 72 5.88 4.45 8.21
CA LYS A 72 5.74 4.86 6.83
C LYS A 72 5.22 3.69 6.04
N ILE A 73 4.15 3.91 5.30
CA ILE A 73 3.55 2.86 4.49
C ILE A 73 3.62 3.30 3.04
N ILE A 74 4.14 2.44 2.18
CA ILE A 74 4.24 2.73 0.76
C ILE A 74 3.14 1.95 0.05
N PHE A 75 2.26 2.67 -0.64
CA PHE A 75 1.20 2.02 -1.40
C PHE A 75 1.53 2.12 -2.87
N ILE A 76 1.78 0.98 -3.50
CA ILE A 76 2.09 0.95 -4.93
C ILE A 76 0.77 0.82 -5.67
N HIS A 77 0.39 1.85 -6.41
CA HIS A 77 -0.87 1.86 -7.15
C HIS A 77 -0.66 1.82 -8.65
N GLY A 78 0.58 1.89 -9.08
CA GLY A 78 0.86 1.81 -10.50
C GLY A 78 0.70 3.14 -11.19
N LYS A 79 1.08 3.19 -12.45
CA LYS A 79 0.99 4.39 -13.20
C LYS A 79 -0.34 4.49 -13.91
N GLY A 80 -0.73 3.50 -14.63
CA GLY A 80 -2.00 3.45 -15.29
C GLY A 80 -2.64 4.79 -15.58
N GLU A 81 -3.94 4.85 -15.47
CA GLU A 81 -4.66 6.07 -15.70
C GLU A 81 -4.82 6.91 -14.44
N GLY A 82 -4.29 6.44 -13.37
CA GLY A 82 -4.33 7.18 -12.12
C GLY A 82 -5.61 7.10 -11.34
N VAL A 83 -6.49 6.18 -11.70
CA VAL A 83 -7.76 6.07 -11.00
C VAL A 83 -7.56 5.67 -9.55
N LEU A 84 -6.74 4.65 -9.32
CA LEU A 84 -6.50 4.19 -7.96
C LEU A 84 -5.75 5.25 -7.17
N ARG A 85 -4.77 5.90 -7.79
CA ARG A 85 -4.02 6.93 -7.10
C ARG A 85 -4.95 8.05 -6.66
N ARG A 86 -5.81 8.50 -7.54
CA ARG A 86 -6.72 9.58 -7.20
C ARG A 86 -7.68 9.18 -6.09
N ALA A 87 -8.13 7.92 -6.09
CA ALA A 87 -9.03 7.45 -5.06
C ALA A 87 -8.33 7.43 -3.70
N ILE A 88 -7.07 6.99 -3.68
CA ILE A 88 -6.31 6.95 -2.44
C ILE A 88 -6.06 8.37 -1.92
N ILE A 89 -5.70 9.28 -2.80
CA ILE A 89 -5.44 10.66 -2.41
C ILE A 89 -6.72 11.29 -1.86
N HIS A 90 -7.86 10.94 -2.45
CA HIS A 90 -9.13 11.46 -1.98
C HIS A 90 -9.38 10.99 -0.54
N GLU A 91 -9.13 9.72 -0.25
CA GLU A 91 -9.34 9.20 1.09
C GLU A 91 -8.36 9.87 2.08
N LEU A 92 -7.12 10.08 1.66
CA LEU A 92 -6.16 10.71 2.54
C LEU A 92 -6.52 12.17 2.79
N THR A 93 -7.10 12.84 1.80
CA THR A 93 -7.45 14.23 1.95
C THR A 93 -8.65 14.42 2.87
N TYR A 94 -9.64 13.55 2.75
CA TYR A 94 -10.89 13.75 3.48
C TYR A 94 -11.12 12.84 4.68
N ARG A 95 -10.61 11.64 4.65
CA ARG A 95 -10.83 10.73 5.75
C ARG A 95 -9.66 10.61 6.70
N TYR A 96 -8.44 10.68 6.19
CA TYR A 96 -7.25 10.51 7.01
C TYR A 96 -6.44 11.79 7.05
N LYS A 97 -7.08 12.88 7.38
CA LYS A 97 -6.43 14.18 7.37
C LYS A 97 -5.25 14.28 8.30
N GLN A 98 -5.22 13.47 9.33
CA GLN A 98 -4.16 13.54 10.31
C GLN A 98 -2.85 12.95 9.84
N TYR A 99 -2.88 12.19 8.75
CA TYR A 99 -1.65 11.57 8.27
C TYR A 99 -1.07 12.40 7.13
N LYS A 100 0.25 12.35 7.01
CA LYS A 100 0.91 13.06 5.93
C LYS A 100 1.15 12.08 4.81
N TYR A 101 1.17 12.56 3.58
CA TYR A 101 1.44 11.67 2.46
C TYR A 101 2.22 12.42 1.41
N GLN A 102 2.95 11.70 0.60
CA GLN A 102 3.75 12.27 -0.47
C GLN A 102 4.03 11.18 -1.50
N ASP A 103 4.50 11.54 -2.65
CA ASP A 103 4.85 10.55 -3.65
C ASP A 103 6.06 9.77 -3.13
N ALA A 104 6.07 8.48 -3.37
CA ALA A 104 7.20 7.68 -2.97
C ALA A 104 8.24 7.68 -4.08
N SER A 105 9.43 7.27 -3.77
CA SER A 105 10.54 7.31 -4.70
C SER A 105 10.29 6.43 -5.91
N PHE A 106 10.26 7.02 -7.08
CA PHE A 106 10.07 6.30 -8.30
C PHE A 106 11.27 5.41 -8.56
N GLN A 107 12.46 5.87 -8.24
CA GLN A 107 13.64 5.09 -8.44
C GLN A 107 13.63 3.84 -7.61
N GLU A 108 13.13 3.93 -6.43
CA GLU A 108 13.11 2.80 -5.53
C GLU A 108 12.01 1.80 -5.83
N TYR A 109 10.84 2.28 -6.19
CA TYR A 109 9.71 1.40 -6.38
C TYR A 109 9.32 1.19 -7.83
N GLY A 110 9.88 1.97 -8.72
CA GLY A 110 9.72 1.75 -10.15
C GLY A 110 8.34 1.98 -10.71
N PHE A 111 7.37 2.36 -9.91
CA PHE A 111 6.03 2.57 -10.34
C PHE A 111 5.43 3.72 -9.62
N GLY A 112 4.24 4.07 -9.88
CA GLY A 112 3.54 5.08 -9.11
C GLY A 112 3.27 4.54 -7.72
N ALA A 113 3.70 5.27 -6.73
CA ALA A 113 3.50 4.86 -5.34
C ALA A 113 3.36 6.10 -4.46
N THR A 114 2.65 5.94 -3.36
CA THR A 114 2.43 7.03 -2.40
C THR A 114 2.86 6.57 -1.02
N GLN A 115 3.59 7.43 -0.33
CA GLN A 115 4.02 7.13 1.01
C GLN A 115 3.12 7.83 2.00
N VAL A 116 2.59 7.11 2.96
CA VAL A 116 1.76 7.68 4.01
C VAL A 116 2.51 7.53 5.32
N THR A 117 2.54 8.57 6.12
CA THR A 117 3.18 8.52 7.43
C THR A 117 2.10 8.58 8.51
N ILE A 118 2.05 7.54 9.31
CA ILE A 118 1.03 7.42 10.37
C ILE A 118 1.37 8.32 11.54
#